data_bb5184925895210b9cac140ca79d250a
#
_entry.id   bb5184925895210b9cac140ca79d250a
#
_cell.length_a   1.000
_cell.length_b   1.000
_cell.length_c   1.000
_cell.angle_alpha   90.00
_cell.angle_beta   90.00
_cell.angle_gamma   90.00
#
_symmetry.space_group_name_H-M   'P 1'
#
loop_
_entity.id
_entity.type
_entity.pdbx_description
1 polymer ?
#
loop_
_entity_poly.entity_id
_entity_poly.type
_entity_poly.pdbx_seq_one_letter_code
_entity_poly.pdbx_strand_id
1 'polypeptide(L)'
;MEEMLTEAGVDLLYHAFVSRGLIEDGAIRGAFVESKSGREATLAQRTVDATGDADLAAGAGCPFEKGRPEDGLLQPASLMFRMAGVDTDRAPGIPSFESRVQLPQGDAHALARQAVSIGKLPKNCEHVLIYHLPRPGQVLINMSNITAIDGTSVEDLTRAEVEGRRQLEPIASFLREHVPGFEEAYVLDSGALVGIRETRRIRGEYVLTGDDVLEARSFPDAVVRARSDASVATAQAF
;
A
#
# COMPACT_ATOMS: atom_id res chain seq x y z
N MET A 1 5.38 18.75 8.32
CA MET A 1 4.55 18.00 9.29
C MET A 1 5.14 18.05 10.69
N GLU A 2 6.42 17.73 10.89
CA GLU A 2 7.11 17.80 12.20
C GLU A 2 6.97 19.19 12.85
N GLU A 3 7.23 20.25 12.08
CA GLU A 3 7.08 21.64 12.54
C GLU A 3 5.66 21.91 13.09
N MET A 4 4.62 21.52 12.34
CA MET A 4 3.23 21.68 12.78
C MET A 4 2.92 20.92 14.06
N LEU A 5 3.47 19.72 14.23
CA LEU A 5 3.27 18.90 15.43
C LEU A 5 4.00 19.52 16.63
N THR A 6 5.23 19.99 16.42
CA THR A 6 6.01 20.67 17.47
C THR A 6 5.36 21.98 17.90
N GLU A 7 4.86 22.78 16.95
CA GLU A 7 4.10 24.02 17.25
C GLU A 7 2.82 23.72 18.03
N ALA A 8 2.18 22.59 17.79
CA ALA A 8 1.01 22.13 18.52
C ALA A 8 1.35 21.52 19.91
N GLY A 9 2.63 21.46 20.29
CA GLY A 9 3.06 20.89 21.57
C GLY A 9 2.99 19.37 21.62
N VAL A 10 3.11 18.70 20.47
CA VAL A 10 3.10 17.22 20.38
C VAL A 10 4.52 16.69 20.58
N ASP A 11 4.69 15.77 21.53
CA ASP A 11 5.92 15.02 21.69
C ASP A 11 6.05 13.95 20.61
N LEU A 12 7.16 13.96 19.88
CA LEU A 12 7.44 13.03 18.78
C LEU A 12 8.39 11.92 19.26
N LEU A 13 8.05 10.67 18.98
CA LEU A 13 8.91 9.52 19.24
C LEU A 13 9.12 8.73 17.96
N TYR A 14 10.31 8.84 17.37
CA TYR A 14 10.72 8.08 16.19
C TYR A 14 11.49 6.81 16.55
N HIS A 15 11.63 5.90 15.58
CA HIS A 15 12.32 4.60 15.76
C HIS A 15 11.75 3.78 16.92
N ALA A 16 10.46 3.92 17.13
CA ALA A 16 9.71 3.27 18.17
C ALA A 16 8.63 2.37 17.54
N PHE A 17 8.65 1.10 17.88
CA PHE A 17 7.67 0.13 17.39
C PHE A 17 6.65 -0.15 18.50
N VAL A 18 5.38 0.10 18.21
CA VAL A 18 4.29 -0.23 19.15
C VAL A 18 4.04 -1.73 19.08
N SER A 19 4.34 -2.44 20.15
CA SER A 19 4.28 -3.90 20.18
C SER A 19 2.97 -4.44 20.77
N ARG A 20 2.37 -3.74 21.73
CA ARG A 20 1.15 -4.19 22.41
C ARG A 20 0.44 -3.06 23.14
N GLY A 21 -0.89 -3.11 23.23
CA GLY A 21 -1.66 -2.27 24.15
C GLY A 21 -1.44 -2.64 25.61
N LEU A 22 -1.33 -1.63 26.47
CA LEU A 22 -1.43 -1.79 27.93
C LEU A 22 -2.91 -1.71 28.28
N ILE A 23 -3.48 -2.83 28.72
CA ILE A 23 -4.91 -2.99 28.94
C ILE A 23 -5.15 -3.22 30.44
N GLU A 24 -5.99 -2.40 31.05
CA GLU A 24 -6.44 -2.52 32.42
C GLU A 24 -7.96 -2.33 32.47
N ASP A 25 -8.66 -3.23 33.13
CA ASP A 25 -10.12 -3.21 33.30
C ASP A 25 -10.89 -3.03 31.98
N GLY A 26 -10.43 -3.70 30.90
CA GLY A 26 -11.03 -3.62 29.57
C GLY A 26 -10.80 -2.31 28.82
N ALA A 27 -9.94 -1.42 29.33
CA ALA A 27 -9.59 -0.16 28.69
C ALA A 27 -8.10 -0.13 28.33
N ILE A 28 -7.79 0.46 27.14
CA ILE A 28 -6.42 0.74 26.74
C ILE A 28 -5.92 1.94 27.55
N ARG A 29 -4.91 1.75 28.39
CA ARG A 29 -4.27 2.78 29.24
C ARG A 29 -2.97 3.32 28.64
N GLY A 30 -2.55 2.77 27.51
CA GLY A 30 -1.31 3.12 26.85
C GLY A 30 -0.83 2.01 25.93
N ALA A 31 0.45 2.05 25.60
CA ALA A 31 1.07 1.04 24.75
C ALA A 31 2.48 0.69 25.23
N PHE A 32 2.86 -0.55 24.99
CA PHE A 32 4.27 -0.97 25.08
C PHE A 32 4.95 -0.65 23.76
N VAL A 33 6.10 -0.01 23.88
CA VAL A 33 6.91 0.45 22.76
C VAL A 33 8.27 -0.22 22.83
N GLU A 34 8.72 -0.80 21.73
CA GLU A 34 10.06 -1.33 21.56
C GLU A 34 10.93 -0.32 20.81
N SER A 35 12.09 -0.03 21.36
CA SER A 35 13.05 0.89 20.76
C SER A 35 14.48 0.42 21.00
N LYS A 36 15.47 1.16 20.51
CA LYS A 36 16.87 0.91 20.88
C LYS A 36 17.18 1.14 22.36
N SER A 37 16.34 1.89 23.07
CA SER A 37 16.44 2.09 24.52
C SER A 37 15.85 0.93 25.32
N GLY A 38 15.22 -0.02 24.66
CA GLY A 38 14.55 -1.17 25.28
C GLY A 38 13.03 -1.05 25.19
N ARG A 39 12.35 -1.82 26.05
CA ARG A 39 10.89 -1.81 26.17
C ARG A 39 10.47 -0.76 27.18
N GLU A 40 9.54 0.09 26.77
CA GLU A 40 8.97 1.14 27.59
C GLU A 40 7.44 1.10 27.51
N ALA A 41 6.76 1.64 28.51
CA ALA A 41 5.31 1.83 28.50
C ALA A 41 5.00 3.32 28.39
N THR A 42 4.29 3.70 27.34
CA THR A 42 3.75 5.06 27.19
C THR A 42 2.30 5.05 27.68
N LEU A 43 1.99 5.83 28.70
CA LEU A 43 0.65 5.93 29.28
C LEU A 43 -0.15 7.04 28.61
N ALA A 44 -1.44 6.82 28.42
CA ALA A 44 -2.34 7.80 27.82
C ALA A 44 -3.75 7.67 28.37
N GLN A 45 -4.45 8.80 28.51
CA GLN A 45 -5.87 8.82 28.88
C GLN A 45 -6.76 8.43 27.68
N ARG A 46 -6.31 8.69 26.47
CA ARG A 46 -6.96 8.34 25.21
C ARG A 46 -5.90 7.86 24.23
N THR A 47 -6.22 6.82 23.50
CA THR A 47 -5.31 6.21 22.52
C THR A 47 -6.01 6.18 21.15
N VAL A 48 -5.31 6.64 20.13
CA VAL A 48 -5.73 6.52 18.73
C VAL A 48 -4.86 5.46 18.08
N ASP A 49 -5.48 4.38 17.63
CA ASP A 49 -4.79 3.34 16.85
C ASP A 49 -4.70 3.78 15.40
N ALA A 50 -3.52 4.22 15.00
CA ALA A 50 -3.19 4.60 13.63
C ALA A 50 -2.08 3.69 13.05
N THR A 51 -1.96 2.44 13.53
CA THR A 51 -0.95 1.47 13.09
C THR A 51 -1.14 1.01 11.64
N GLY A 52 -2.32 1.25 11.06
CA GLY A 52 -2.69 0.77 9.73
C GLY A 52 -3.28 -0.65 9.74
N ASP A 53 -2.89 -1.46 10.70
CA ASP A 53 -3.25 -2.87 10.83
C ASP A 53 -4.13 -3.15 12.07
N ALA A 54 -4.55 -2.08 12.76
CA ALA A 54 -5.34 -2.13 13.99
C ALA A 54 -4.71 -2.98 15.10
N ASP A 55 -3.40 -2.88 15.27
CA ASP A 55 -2.63 -3.74 16.20
C ASP A 55 -3.04 -3.55 17.65
N LEU A 56 -3.26 -2.31 18.08
CA LEU A 56 -3.68 -2.01 19.45
C LEU A 56 -5.13 -2.44 19.69
N ALA A 57 -6.02 -2.11 18.76
CA ALA A 57 -7.44 -2.42 18.89
C ALA A 57 -7.68 -3.94 18.88
N ALA A 58 -7.07 -4.67 17.95
CA ALA A 58 -7.14 -6.13 17.89
C ALA A 58 -6.50 -6.78 19.12
N GLY A 59 -5.34 -6.27 19.56
CA GLY A 59 -4.67 -6.71 20.79
C GLY A 59 -5.47 -6.47 22.05
N ALA A 60 -6.36 -5.47 22.06
CA ALA A 60 -7.31 -5.18 23.14
C ALA A 60 -8.58 -6.03 23.07
N GLY A 61 -8.73 -6.90 22.07
CA GLY A 61 -9.91 -7.77 21.94
C GLY A 61 -11.07 -7.14 21.15
N CYS A 62 -10.85 -6.00 20.45
CA CYS A 62 -11.87 -5.46 19.56
C CYS A 62 -12.14 -6.45 18.44
N PRO A 63 -13.42 -6.73 18.11
CA PRO A 63 -13.74 -7.61 17.00
C PRO A 63 -13.31 -7.01 15.66
N PHE A 64 -12.80 -7.85 14.78
CA PHE A 64 -12.37 -7.45 13.46
C PHE A 64 -12.70 -8.50 12.41
N GLU A 65 -12.68 -8.09 11.16
CA GLU A 65 -12.74 -8.95 9.98
C GLU A 65 -11.42 -8.89 9.23
N LYS A 66 -11.12 -9.94 8.47
CA LYS A 66 -9.88 -10.05 7.71
C LYS A 66 -10.14 -10.80 6.40
N GLY A 67 -9.67 -10.22 5.30
CA GLY A 67 -9.91 -10.78 3.99
C GLY A 67 -11.38 -10.69 3.54
N ARG A 68 -11.66 -11.25 2.39
CA ARG A 68 -13.01 -11.31 1.84
C ARG A 68 -13.74 -12.58 2.31
N PRO A 69 -15.09 -12.54 2.43
CA PRO A 69 -15.85 -13.64 3.03
C PRO A 69 -15.73 -14.98 2.28
N GLU A 70 -15.54 -14.92 0.95
CA GLU A 70 -15.61 -16.09 0.08
C GLU A 70 -14.41 -17.02 0.24
N ASP A 71 -13.22 -16.49 0.43
CA ASP A 71 -11.97 -17.27 0.43
C ASP A 71 -10.91 -16.76 1.43
N GLY A 72 -11.21 -15.70 2.17
CA GLY A 72 -10.30 -15.12 3.15
C GLY A 72 -9.11 -14.38 2.55
N LEU A 73 -9.05 -14.21 1.23
CA LEU A 73 -7.94 -13.51 0.60
C LEU A 73 -7.98 -12.01 0.90
N LEU A 74 -6.81 -11.47 1.15
CA LEU A 74 -6.54 -10.05 1.32
C LEU A 74 -6.12 -9.41 -0.01
N GLN A 75 -6.21 -8.09 -0.11
CA GLN A 75 -5.71 -7.38 -1.26
C GLN A 75 -4.20 -7.63 -1.45
N PRO A 76 -3.73 -7.77 -2.71
CA PRO A 76 -2.32 -8.02 -2.96
C PRO A 76 -1.42 -6.90 -2.44
N ALA A 77 -0.27 -7.27 -1.92
CA ALA A 77 0.79 -6.33 -1.62
C ALA A 77 1.55 -5.94 -2.90
N SER A 78 2.23 -4.81 -2.90
CA SER A 78 3.11 -4.40 -3.99
C SER A 78 4.32 -3.63 -3.50
N LEU A 79 5.43 -3.77 -4.23
CA LEU A 79 6.63 -2.99 -4.04
C LEU A 79 6.77 -2.05 -5.24
N MET A 80 6.40 -0.78 -5.06
CA MET A 80 6.61 0.23 -6.08
C MET A 80 8.10 0.57 -6.19
N PHE A 81 8.55 0.87 -7.41
CA PHE A 81 9.94 1.26 -7.64
C PHE A 81 10.03 2.37 -8.67
N ARG A 82 11.13 3.13 -8.62
CA ARG A 82 11.40 4.17 -9.58
C ARG A 82 12.38 3.69 -10.63
N MET A 83 12.16 4.12 -11.85
CA MET A 83 13.13 4.02 -12.94
C MET A 83 13.60 5.39 -13.37
N ALA A 84 14.85 5.46 -13.78
CA ALA A 84 15.47 6.65 -14.36
C ALA A 84 16.08 6.31 -15.73
N GLY A 85 16.52 7.34 -16.47
CA GLY A 85 16.97 7.17 -17.85
C GLY A 85 15.83 6.96 -18.84
N VAL A 86 14.60 7.33 -18.45
CA VAL A 86 13.41 7.23 -19.30
C VAL A 86 13.29 8.49 -20.17
N ASP A 87 13.10 8.31 -21.47
CA ASP A 87 12.66 9.39 -22.35
C ASP A 87 11.16 9.64 -22.11
N THR A 88 10.86 10.57 -21.23
CA THR A 88 9.49 10.87 -20.79
C THR A 88 8.64 11.55 -21.87
N ASP A 89 9.23 12.05 -22.93
CA ASP A 89 8.49 12.61 -24.07
C ASP A 89 7.92 11.50 -24.96
N ARG A 90 8.55 10.32 -24.97
CA ARG A 90 8.12 9.13 -25.71
C ARG A 90 7.37 8.13 -24.83
N ALA A 91 7.69 8.11 -23.54
CA ALA A 91 7.12 7.15 -22.62
C ALA A 91 5.65 7.46 -22.31
N PRO A 92 4.75 6.47 -22.42
CA PRO A 92 3.37 6.67 -22.01
C PRO A 92 3.28 6.81 -20.48
N GLY A 93 2.48 7.78 -20.02
CA GLY A 93 2.03 7.85 -18.63
C GLY A 93 0.55 7.50 -18.54
N ILE A 94 0.09 7.14 -17.36
CA ILE A 94 -1.34 6.94 -17.14
C ILE A 94 -1.93 8.14 -16.39
N PRO A 95 -3.02 8.75 -16.90
CA PRO A 95 -3.68 9.87 -16.26
C PRO A 95 -4.56 9.42 -15.06
N SER A 96 -5.00 8.16 -15.06
CA SER A 96 -5.79 7.57 -13.96
C SER A 96 -5.49 6.08 -13.82
N PHE A 97 -5.86 5.50 -12.69
CA PHE A 97 -5.67 4.07 -12.41
C PHE A 97 -6.44 3.17 -13.39
N GLU A 98 -7.56 3.64 -13.94
CA GLU A 98 -8.39 2.89 -14.89
C GLU A 98 -7.86 2.99 -16.33
N SER A 99 -6.93 3.92 -16.59
CA SER A 99 -6.36 4.12 -17.93
C SER A 99 -5.45 2.96 -18.30
N ARG A 100 -5.57 2.49 -19.54
CA ARG A 100 -4.69 1.46 -20.09
C ARG A 100 -3.62 2.10 -20.96
N VAL A 101 -2.39 1.65 -20.76
CA VAL A 101 -1.26 2.06 -21.59
C VAL A 101 -1.40 1.42 -22.96
N GLN A 102 -1.51 2.26 -24.02
CA GLN A 102 -1.48 1.83 -25.41
C GLN A 102 -0.06 1.96 -25.96
N LEU A 103 0.45 0.87 -26.49
CA LEU A 103 1.76 0.78 -27.11
C LEU A 103 1.62 0.61 -28.64
N PRO A 104 2.67 0.85 -29.43
CA PRO A 104 2.63 0.59 -30.88
C PRO A 104 2.25 -0.86 -31.21
N GLN A 105 2.60 -1.82 -30.36
CA GLN A 105 2.31 -3.24 -30.53
C GLN A 105 0.93 -3.65 -30.00
N GLY A 106 0.17 -2.74 -29.36
CA GLY A 106 -1.14 -3.00 -28.78
C GLY A 106 -1.26 -2.64 -27.30
N ASP A 107 -2.27 -3.18 -26.63
CA ASP A 107 -2.52 -2.93 -25.20
C ASP A 107 -1.40 -3.51 -24.34
N ALA A 108 -0.80 -2.68 -23.49
CA ALA A 108 0.33 -3.07 -22.63
C ALA A 108 -0.02 -4.20 -21.65
N HIS A 109 -1.26 -4.23 -21.14
CA HIS A 109 -1.72 -5.30 -20.26
C HIS A 109 -1.83 -6.63 -21.01
N ALA A 110 -2.25 -6.60 -22.28
CA ALA A 110 -2.30 -7.80 -23.11
C ALA A 110 -0.90 -8.38 -23.35
N LEU A 111 0.08 -7.52 -23.64
CA LEU A 111 1.49 -7.91 -23.78
C LEU A 111 2.05 -8.46 -22.48
N ALA A 112 1.76 -7.81 -21.35
CA ALA A 112 2.20 -8.26 -20.04
C ALA A 112 1.59 -9.64 -19.69
N ARG A 113 0.29 -9.88 -19.93
CA ARG A 113 -0.32 -11.22 -19.78
C ARG A 113 0.35 -12.27 -20.63
N GLN A 114 0.71 -11.95 -21.87
CA GLN A 114 1.47 -12.86 -22.71
C GLN A 114 2.85 -13.16 -22.12
N ALA A 115 3.56 -12.14 -21.63
CA ALA A 115 4.85 -12.31 -20.98
C ALA A 115 4.77 -13.16 -19.70
N VAL A 116 3.71 -13.00 -18.90
CA VAL A 116 3.42 -13.88 -17.75
C VAL A 116 3.19 -15.32 -18.21
N SER A 117 2.40 -15.54 -19.26
CA SER A 117 2.06 -16.90 -19.75
C SER A 117 3.27 -17.68 -20.23
N ILE A 118 4.31 -17.02 -20.71
CA ILE A 118 5.57 -17.63 -21.15
C ILE A 118 6.70 -17.55 -20.13
N GLY A 119 6.41 -17.08 -18.89
CA GLY A 119 7.37 -17.01 -17.79
C GLY A 119 8.41 -15.87 -17.87
N LYS A 120 8.24 -14.90 -18.77
CA LYS A 120 9.12 -13.71 -18.84
C LYS A 120 8.80 -12.68 -17.75
N LEU A 121 7.53 -12.59 -17.33
CA LEU A 121 7.10 -11.79 -16.18
C LEU A 121 6.65 -12.71 -15.04
N PRO A 122 6.83 -12.28 -13.79
CA PRO A 122 6.27 -12.98 -12.65
C PRO A 122 4.74 -13.05 -12.72
N LYS A 123 4.19 -14.08 -12.10
CA LYS A 123 2.74 -14.27 -12.01
C LYS A 123 2.08 -13.04 -11.37
N ASN A 124 0.93 -12.65 -11.89
CA ASN A 124 0.11 -11.50 -11.46
C ASN A 124 0.72 -10.10 -11.73
N CYS A 125 1.85 -9.99 -12.46
CA CYS A 125 2.48 -8.71 -12.83
C CYS A 125 1.99 -8.19 -14.21
N GLU A 126 0.70 -8.31 -14.52
CA GLU A 126 0.14 -7.92 -15.81
C GLU A 126 -0.42 -6.50 -15.87
N HIS A 127 -0.56 -5.82 -14.73
CA HIS A 127 -1.06 -4.45 -14.67
C HIS A 127 0.08 -3.44 -14.88
N VAL A 128 0.17 -2.88 -16.07
CA VAL A 128 1.21 -1.91 -16.42
C VAL A 128 0.77 -0.52 -16.00
N LEU A 129 1.32 -0.04 -14.90
CA LEU A 129 1.03 1.28 -14.33
C LEU A 129 2.32 2.10 -14.24
N ILE A 130 2.38 3.19 -15.02
CA ILE A 130 3.54 4.07 -15.19
C ILE A 130 3.12 5.50 -14.82
N TYR A 131 3.75 6.10 -13.83
CA TYR A 131 3.49 7.46 -13.39
C TYR A 131 4.70 8.34 -13.63
N HIS A 132 4.55 9.41 -14.39
CA HIS A 132 5.62 10.39 -14.57
C HIS A 132 5.86 11.13 -13.25
N LEU A 133 7.12 11.29 -12.90
CA LEU A 133 7.53 12.05 -11.73
C LEU A 133 7.92 13.49 -12.10
N PRO A 134 7.95 14.42 -11.13
CA PRO A 134 8.30 15.81 -11.41
C PRO A 134 9.71 16.02 -11.97
N ARG A 135 10.64 15.10 -11.72
CA ARG A 135 11.97 15.14 -12.34
C ARG A 135 11.93 14.51 -13.72
N PRO A 136 12.40 15.22 -14.77
CA PRO A 136 12.51 14.63 -16.10
C PRO A 136 13.30 13.33 -16.10
N GLY A 137 12.89 12.39 -16.93
CA GLY A 137 13.56 11.09 -17.05
C GLY A 137 13.30 10.12 -15.91
N GLN A 138 12.40 10.44 -14.96
CA GLN A 138 12.04 9.56 -13.86
C GLN A 138 10.56 9.21 -13.89
N VAL A 139 10.28 7.94 -13.62
CA VAL A 139 8.93 7.39 -13.50
C VAL A 139 8.81 6.49 -12.27
N LEU A 140 7.60 6.40 -11.72
CA LEU A 140 7.23 5.42 -10.72
C LEU A 140 6.48 4.28 -11.38
N ILE A 141 6.87 3.05 -11.07
CA ILE A 141 6.28 1.82 -11.58
C ILE A 141 5.49 1.12 -10.47
N ASN A 142 4.23 0.78 -10.77
CA ASN A 142 3.37 -0.01 -9.89
C ASN A 142 2.87 -1.24 -10.65
N MET A 143 3.73 -2.24 -10.83
CA MET A 143 3.43 -3.48 -11.55
C MET A 143 3.65 -4.73 -10.69
N SER A 144 4.45 -4.63 -9.63
CA SER A 144 4.67 -5.77 -8.73
C SER A 144 3.37 -6.18 -8.03
N ASN A 145 3.18 -7.47 -7.85
CA ASN A 145 1.95 -8.00 -7.28
C ASN A 145 2.26 -9.27 -6.48
N ILE A 146 2.08 -9.20 -5.17
CA ILE A 146 2.36 -10.28 -4.24
C ILE A 146 1.04 -10.69 -3.59
N THR A 147 0.57 -11.86 -3.87
CA THR A 147 -0.72 -12.39 -3.43
C THR A 147 -0.60 -13.35 -2.25
N ALA A 148 -1.72 -13.63 -1.60
CA ALA A 148 -1.81 -14.55 -0.47
C ALA A 148 -0.84 -14.19 0.67
N ILE A 149 -0.79 -12.90 1.01
CA ILE A 149 0.01 -12.33 2.10
C ILE A 149 -0.91 -11.91 3.24
N ASP A 150 -0.60 -12.37 4.43
CA ASP A 150 -1.14 -11.82 5.66
C ASP A 150 -0.17 -10.77 6.24
N GLY A 151 -0.48 -9.48 6.09
CA GLY A 151 0.35 -8.39 6.60
C GLY A 151 0.46 -8.34 8.14
N THR A 152 -0.20 -9.24 8.87
CA THR A 152 -0.07 -9.39 10.32
C THR A 152 0.84 -10.56 10.71
N SER A 153 1.42 -11.27 9.74
CA SER A 153 2.40 -12.35 9.93
C SER A 153 3.79 -11.89 9.49
N VAL A 154 4.78 -12.00 10.38
CA VAL A 154 6.17 -11.63 10.06
C VAL A 154 6.76 -12.54 8.98
N GLU A 155 6.36 -13.80 8.92
CA GLU A 155 6.76 -14.77 7.90
C GLU A 155 6.26 -14.33 6.52
N ASP A 156 4.99 -13.94 6.44
CA ASP A 156 4.38 -13.46 5.20
C ASP A 156 4.95 -12.11 4.77
N LEU A 157 5.17 -11.18 5.70
CA LEU A 157 5.85 -9.92 5.42
C LEU A 157 7.26 -10.17 4.87
N THR A 158 8.01 -11.07 5.47
CA THR A 158 9.36 -11.45 4.99
C THR A 158 9.28 -12.03 3.58
N ARG A 159 8.33 -12.92 3.32
CA ARG A 159 8.10 -13.49 1.99
C ARG A 159 7.75 -12.39 0.98
N ALA A 160 6.87 -11.47 1.35
CA ALA A 160 6.47 -10.36 0.49
C ALA A 160 7.64 -9.44 0.13
N GLU A 161 8.52 -9.14 1.09
CA GLU A 161 9.73 -8.34 0.86
C GLU A 161 10.70 -9.01 -0.14
N VAL A 162 10.91 -10.31 0.03
CA VAL A 162 11.80 -11.09 -0.86
C VAL A 162 11.19 -11.23 -2.26
N GLU A 163 9.91 -11.59 -2.33
CA GLU A 163 9.21 -11.77 -3.61
C GLU A 163 9.06 -10.46 -4.36
N GLY A 164 8.67 -9.38 -3.68
CA GLY A 164 8.55 -8.05 -4.28
C GLY A 164 9.85 -7.60 -4.95
N ARG A 165 10.99 -7.73 -4.26
CA ARG A 165 12.31 -7.36 -4.84
C ARG A 165 12.70 -8.24 -6.03
N ARG A 166 12.36 -9.52 -6.01
CA ARG A 166 12.61 -10.43 -7.14
C ARG A 166 11.81 -10.08 -8.39
N GLN A 167 10.68 -9.40 -8.23
CA GLN A 167 9.85 -8.98 -9.36
C GLN A 167 10.40 -7.76 -10.11
N LEU A 168 11.26 -6.94 -9.49
CA LEU A 168 11.64 -5.63 -10.03
C LEU A 168 12.38 -5.75 -11.37
N GLU A 169 13.45 -6.56 -11.44
CA GLU A 169 14.25 -6.66 -12.67
C GLU A 169 13.51 -7.33 -13.83
N PRO A 170 12.73 -8.40 -13.66
CA PRO A 170 11.86 -8.88 -14.73
C PRO A 170 10.88 -7.83 -15.26
N ILE A 171 10.29 -7.02 -14.38
CA ILE A 171 9.40 -5.92 -14.78
C ILE A 171 10.18 -4.85 -15.53
N ALA A 172 11.33 -4.42 -15.02
CA ALA A 172 12.18 -3.43 -15.68
C ALA A 172 12.64 -3.90 -17.07
N SER A 173 13.01 -5.18 -17.20
CA SER A 173 13.38 -5.78 -18.48
C SER A 173 12.22 -5.79 -19.48
N PHE A 174 11.01 -6.14 -19.02
CA PHE A 174 9.81 -6.07 -19.83
C PHE A 174 9.53 -4.65 -20.33
N LEU A 175 9.67 -3.65 -19.46
CA LEU A 175 9.43 -2.26 -19.83
C LEU A 175 10.46 -1.78 -20.86
N ARG A 176 11.76 -2.12 -20.70
CA ARG A 176 12.80 -1.81 -21.70
C ARG A 176 12.54 -2.45 -23.05
N GLU A 177 12.04 -3.68 -23.07
CA GLU A 177 11.78 -4.44 -24.31
C GLU A 177 10.56 -3.93 -25.07
N HIS A 178 9.53 -3.44 -24.37
CA HIS A 178 8.21 -3.22 -24.96
C HIS A 178 7.70 -1.78 -24.92
N VAL A 179 8.22 -0.93 -24.03
CA VAL A 179 7.67 0.41 -23.81
C VAL A 179 8.59 1.48 -24.42
N PRO A 180 8.11 2.26 -25.40
CA PRO A 180 8.89 3.36 -25.98
C PRO A 180 9.41 4.31 -24.91
N GLY A 181 10.68 4.73 -25.04
CA GLY A 181 11.33 5.62 -24.08
C GLY A 181 11.98 4.92 -22.89
N PHE A 182 11.83 3.58 -22.76
CA PHE A 182 12.44 2.81 -21.66
C PHE A 182 13.72 2.08 -22.08
N GLU A 183 14.17 2.21 -23.31
CA GLU A 183 15.27 1.41 -23.88
C GLU A 183 16.55 1.47 -23.02
N GLU A 184 16.87 2.65 -22.50
CA GLU A 184 18.05 2.90 -21.65
C GLU A 184 17.70 3.03 -20.16
N ALA A 185 16.44 2.74 -19.79
CA ALA A 185 15.98 2.93 -18.42
C ALA A 185 16.57 1.88 -17.45
N TYR A 186 16.82 2.31 -16.23
CA TYR A 186 17.33 1.45 -15.16
C TYR A 186 16.53 1.66 -13.87
N VAL A 187 16.53 0.64 -13.01
CA VAL A 187 15.93 0.75 -11.68
C VAL A 187 16.77 1.70 -10.84
N LEU A 188 16.17 2.80 -10.40
CA LEU A 188 16.82 3.80 -9.55
C LEU A 188 16.79 3.37 -8.09
N ASP A 189 15.63 3.07 -7.58
CA ASP A 189 15.37 2.57 -6.23
C ASP A 189 13.98 1.94 -6.12
N SER A 190 13.68 1.39 -4.96
CA SER A 190 12.34 0.90 -4.61
C SER A 190 11.87 1.49 -3.29
N GLY A 191 10.62 1.29 -2.96
CA GLY A 191 10.12 1.49 -1.61
C GLY A 191 10.98 0.72 -0.60
N ALA A 192 11.19 1.29 0.59
CA ALA A 192 11.94 0.65 1.67
C ALA A 192 11.26 -0.65 2.13
N LEU A 193 9.92 -0.64 2.12
CA LEU A 193 9.05 -1.75 2.51
C LEU A 193 8.00 -2.00 1.45
N VAL A 194 7.47 -3.22 1.39
CA VAL A 194 6.29 -3.52 0.58
C VAL A 194 5.08 -2.75 1.09
N GLY A 195 4.23 -2.32 0.17
CA GLY A 195 2.96 -1.69 0.48
C GLY A 195 1.90 -2.75 0.77
N ILE A 196 1.54 -2.90 2.03
CA ILE A 196 0.40 -3.71 2.46
C ILE A 196 -0.86 -2.85 2.30
N ARG A 197 -1.88 -3.38 1.65
CA ARG A 197 -3.13 -2.64 1.37
C ARG A 197 -4.24 -2.95 2.35
N GLU A 198 -4.26 -4.16 2.86
CA GLU A 198 -5.34 -4.64 3.70
C GLU A 198 -4.82 -5.67 4.70
N THR A 199 -5.28 -5.53 5.95
CA THR A 199 -5.09 -6.53 7.00
C THR A 199 -6.41 -6.67 7.78
N ARG A 200 -6.47 -6.14 9.01
CA ARG A 200 -7.67 -6.18 9.85
C ARG A 200 -8.56 -4.97 9.58
N ARG A 201 -9.85 -5.21 9.55
CA ARG A 201 -10.90 -4.18 9.57
C ARG A 201 -11.65 -4.30 10.87
N ILE A 202 -11.48 -3.33 11.77
CA ILE A 202 -12.18 -3.31 13.06
C ILE A 202 -13.69 -3.16 12.82
N ARG A 203 -14.47 -3.97 13.52
CA ARG A 203 -15.90 -3.84 13.58
C ARG A 203 -16.24 -2.75 14.60
N GLY A 204 -16.40 -1.52 14.10
CA GLY A 204 -16.82 -0.38 14.91
C GLY A 204 -18.32 -0.41 15.23
N GLU A 205 -18.79 0.55 16.02
CA GLU A 205 -20.22 0.76 16.26
C GLU A 205 -20.97 1.10 14.97
N TYR A 206 -20.31 1.77 14.04
CA TYR A 206 -20.76 2.01 12.68
C TYR A 206 -19.71 1.50 11.67
N VAL A 207 -20.18 0.80 10.65
CA VAL A 207 -19.37 0.35 9.53
C VAL A 207 -19.78 1.14 8.29
N LEU A 208 -18.85 1.91 7.72
CA LEU A 208 -19.08 2.65 6.47
C LEU A 208 -19.48 1.69 5.36
N THR A 209 -20.59 2.01 4.70
CA THR A 209 -21.09 1.25 3.55
C THR A 209 -20.58 1.83 2.24
N GLY A 210 -20.67 1.06 1.16
CA GLY A 210 -20.39 1.56 -0.19
C GLY A 210 -21.25 2.77 -0.55
N ASP A 211 -22.52 2.79 -0.13
CA ASP A 211 -23.43 3.92 -0.38
C ASP A 211 -23.01 5.17 0.39
N ASP A 212 -22.53 5.05 1.62
CA ASP A 212 -22.00 6.20 2.37
C ASP A 212 -20.81 6.87 1.63
N VAL A 213 -19.96 6.06 1.01
CA VAL A 213 -18.82 6.55 0.24
C VAL A 213 -19.28 7.20 -1.07
N LEU A 214 -20.17 6.54 -1.80
CA LEU A 214 -20.69 7.03 -3.08
C LEU A 214 -21.50 8.33 -2.93
N GLU A 215 -22.29 8.44 -1.88
CA GLU A 215 -23.10 9.61 -1.56
C GLU A 215 -22.31 10.71 -0.84
N ALA A 216 -21.02 10.47 -0.52
CA ALA A 216 -20.19 11.37 0.30
C ALA A 216 -20.91 11.78 1.59
N ARG A 217 -21.54 10.82 2.28
CA ARG A 217 -22.35 11.05 3.46
C ARG A 217 -21.56 11.78 4.54
N SER A 218 -22.16 12.77 5.16
CA SER A 218 -21.60 13.52 6.29
C SER A 218 -22.17 13.02 7.60
N PHE A 219 -21.31 12.82 8.60
CA PHE A 219 -21.68 12.36 9.93
C PHE A 219 -21.50 13.50 10.95
N PRO A 220 -22.38 13.62 11.96
CA PRO A 220 -22.30 14.69 12.96
C PRO A 220 -21.03 14.66 13.81
N ASP A 221 -20.45 13.46 13.98
CA ASP A 221 -19.24 13.18 14.77
C ASP A 221 -17.98 13.04 13.92
N ALA A 222 -18.03 13.47 12.65
CA ALA A 222 -16.90 13.37 11.74
C ALA A 222 -15.71 14.22 12.22
N VAL A 223 -14.58 13.57 12.52
CA VAL A 223 -13.31 14.24 12.93
C VAL A 223 -12.41 14.52 11.73
N VAL A 224 -12.57 13.78 10.63
CA VAL A 224 -11.78 13.92 9.40
C VAL A 224 -12.68 13.77 8.19
N ARG A 225 -12.39 14.54 7.14
CA ARG A 225 -12.97 14.34 5.81
C ARG A 225 -11.86 13.99 4.84
N ALA A 226 -11.97 12.83 4.20
CA ALA A 226 -11.11 12.44 3.09
C ALA A 226 -11.89 12.60 1.78
N ARG A 227 -11.20 13.00 0.71
CA ARG A 227 -11.73 13.01 -0.66
C ARG A 227 -10.94 12.00 -1.47
N SER A 228 -11.64 11.02 -2.03
CA SER A 228 -11.11 10.14 -3.08
C SER A 228 -12.08 10.14 -4.25
N ASP A 229 -11.60 9.79 -5.45
CA ASP A 229 -12.52 9.52 -6.55
C ASP A 229 -13.33 8.27 -6.22
N ALA A 230 -14.65 8.42 -6.18
CA ALA A 230 -15.57 7.33 -5.87
C ALA A 230 -15.48 6.15 -6.86
N SER A 231 -15.00 6.42 -8.08
CA SER A 231 -14.67 5.39 -9.08
C SER A 231 -13.67 4.35 -8.60
N VAL A 232 -12.78 4.72 -7.67
CA VAL A 232 -11.78 3.79 -7.09
C VAL A 232 -12.41 2.91 -6.01
N ALA A 233 -13.43 3.40 -5.31
CA ALA A 233 -14.10 2.64 -4.25
C ALA A 233 -15.02 1.54 -4.81
N THR A 234 -15.54 1.72 -6.03
CA THR A 234 -16.33 0.72 -6.75
C THR A 234 -15.49 -0.23 -7.59
N ALA A 235 -14.22 0.07 -7.78
CA ALA A 235 -13.32 -0.82 -8.49
C ALA A 235 -13.05 -2.07 -7.66
N GLN A 236 -14.02 -2.97 -7.72
CA GLN A 236 -13.87 -4.41 -7.69
C GLN A 236 -12.97 -4.95 -6.58
N ALA A 237 -13.58 -5.55 -5.60
CA ALA A 237 -13.05 -6.76 -5.00
C ALA A 237 -12.57 -7.69 -6.15
N PHE A 238 -11.28 -7.71 -6.35
CA PHE A 238 -10.59 -8.67 -7.24
C PHE A 238 -10.49 -10.03 -6.56
#